data_5a712c509230629f5acec3f03bf3e261
#
_entry.id   5a712c509230629f5acec3f03bf3e261
#
_cell.length_a   1.000
_cell.length_b   1.000
_cell.length_c   1.000
_cell.angle_alpha   90.00
_cell.angle_beta   90.00
_cell.angle_gamma   90.00
#
_symmetry.space_group_name_H-M   'P 1'
#
loop_
_entity.id
_entity.type
_entity.pdbx_description
1 polymer ?
#
loop_
_entity_poly.entity_id
_entity_poly.type
_entity_poly.pdbx_seq_one_letter_code
_entity_poly.pdbx_strand_id
1 'polypeptide(L)'
;MENLQSAVDSLVHSSNTLFILIGAVMVLAMHAGFAFLEVGTVRQKNQVNALSKILSDFAISTLAYFFIGYWISYGVTFMQPAAVINADHGYGLVKFFFLLTFAAAIPAIISGGIAERARFVPQLCATAFIVAFIYPFFEGVVWNGNFGLQAWLLERFGASFHDFAGSVVVHAMGGWLALAAVLLLGPRQGRYREGKLVAFAPSSIPFLALGSWILIVGWFGFNVMSAQTLQGVSGLVAINSLMAMVGGTVAALIVGRNDPGFLHNGPLAGLVAICAGSDLMHPVGALATGAIAGALFVWCFTAAQGKWHIDDVLGVWPLHGLCGVWGGIACGIFGQSAMGGLGGVSLISQLIGTALGVVVALVGGFAVYGSIKALHGLRLSQEEEYYGADLSVHKIGAVSQD
;
A
#
# COMPACT_ATOMS: atom_id res chain seq x y z
N MET A 1 10.98 44.67 -10.75
CA MET A 1 11.19 43.62 -9.72
C MET A 1 9.93 42.77 -9.53
N GLU A 2 8.75 43.36 -9.39
CA GLU A 2 7.47 42.64 -9.25
C GLU A 2 7.20 41.61 -10.39
N ASN A 3 7.44 41.97 -11.65
CA ASN A 3 7.26 41.05 -12.79
C ASN A 3 8.23 39.86 -12.75
N LEU A 4 9.45 40.04 -12.24
CA LEU A 4 10.40 38.94 -12.13
C LEU A 4 10.00 37.98 -11.00
N GLN A 5 9.60 38.51 -9.85
CA GLN A 5 9.13 37.70 -8.72
C GLN A 5 7.90 36.88 -9.12
N SER A 6 6.90 37.50 -9.75
CA SER A 6 5.71 36.80 -10.26
C SER A 6 6.06 35.69 -11.26
N ALA A 7 7.02 35.92 -12.14
CA ALA A 7 7.48 34.90 -13.10
C ALA A 7 8.18 33.72 -12.38
N VAL A 8 9.00 34.02 -11.37
CA VAL A 8 9.67 32.98 -10.55
C VAL A 8 8.64 32.17 -9.76
N ASP A 9 7.67 32.81 -9.11
CA ASP A 9 6.62 32.12 -8.35
C ASP A 9 5.78 31.23 -9.24
N SER A 10 5.41 31.68 -10.43
CA SER A 10 4.71 30.90 -11.45
C SER A 10 5.51 29.67 -11.90
N LEU A 11 6.82 29.84 -12.13
CA LEU A 11 7.70 28.74 -12.50
C LEU A 11 7.83 27.70 -11.39
N VAL A 12 8.00 28.14 -10.14
CA VAL A 12 8.07 27.24 -8.98
C VAL A 12 6.77 26.47 -8.83
N HIS A 13 5.61 27.14 -8.90
CA HIS A 13 4.30 26.50 -8.82
C HIS A 13 4.10 25.45 -9.93
N SER A 14 4.40 25.82 -11.18
CA SER A 14 4.29 24.91 -12.32
C SER A 14 5.21 23.70 -12.21
N SER A 15 6.45 23.92 -11.72
CA SER A 15 7.43 22.83 -11.49
C SER A 15 6.96 21.87 -10.42
N ASN A 16 6.40 22.36 -9.32
CA ASN A 16 5.85 21.52 -8.24
C ASN A 16 4.61 20.73 -8.70
N THR A 17 3.75 21.38 -9.49
CA THR A 17 2.57 20.72 -10.09
C THR A 17 3.00 19.57 -11.02
N LEU A 18 3.98 19.82 -11.91
CA LEU A 18 4.55 18.80 -12.80
C LEU A 18 5.20 17.65 -11.97
N PHE A 19 5.93 17.99 -10.89
CA PHE A 19 6.58 17.02 -10.03
C PHE A 19 5.56 16.04 -9.42
N ILE A 20 4.47 16.55 -8.85
CA ILE A 20 3.42 15.69 -8.28
C ILE A 20 2.67 14.92 -9.37
N LEU A 21 2.44 15.51 -10.56
CA LEU A 21 1.80 14.83 -11.68
C LEU A 21 2.62 13.60 -12.13
N ILE A 22 3.94 13.75 -12.24
CA ILE A 22 4.83 12.62 -12.53
C ILE A 22 4.69 11.55 -11.44
N GLY A 23 4.65 11.95 -10.17
CA GLY A 23 4.38 11.03 -9.06
C GLY A 23 3.07 10.29 -9.20
N ALA A 24 1.97 10.98 -9.49
CA ALA A 24 0.67 10.38 -9.71
C ALA A 24 0.69 9.32 -10.84
N VAL A 25 1.34 9.63 -11.96
CA VAL A 25 1.49 8.70 -13.10
C VAL A 25 2.35 7.49 -12.73
N MET A 26 3.45 7.69 -11.99
CA MET A 26 4.31 6.61 -11.53
C MET A 26 3.58 5.68 -10.56
N VAL A 27 2.80 6.22 -9.62
CA VAL A 27 2.00 5.41 -8.68
C VAL A 27 0.81 4.75 -9.38
N LEU A 28 0.21 5.39 -10.37
CA LEU A 28 -0.77 4.72 -11.25
C LEU A 28 -0.15 3.50 -11.93
N ALA A 29 1.08 3.60 -12.44
CA ALA A 29 1.79 2.47 -13.03
C ALA A 29 2.05 1.34 -12.03
N MET A 30 2.15 1.62 -10.70
CA MET A 30 2.25 0.57 -9.67
C MET A 30 1.05 -0.37 -9.68
N HIS A 31 -0.14 0.06 -10.11
CA HIS A 31 -1.29 -0.84 -10.22
C HIS A 31 -1.08 -1.93 -11.28
N ALA A 32 -0.38 -1.63 -12.39
CA ALA A 32 0.10 -2.67 -13.29
C ALA A 32 1.13 -3.58 -12.60
N GLY A 33 2.00 -3.03 -11.77
CA GLY A 33 2.94 -3.79 -10.96
C GLY A 33 2.24 -4.77 -10.01
N PHE A 34 1.22 -4.34 -9.26
CA PHE A 34 0.39 -5.22 -8.44
C PHE A 34 -0.28 -6.31 -9.27
N ALA A 35 -0.85 -5.96 -10.42
CA ALA A 35 -1.51 -6.90 -11.31
C ALA A 35 -0.55 -8.01 -11.79
N PHE A 36 0.65 -7.65 -12.26
CA PHE A 36 1.64 -8.63 -12.73
C PHE A 36 2.28 -9.43 -11.59
N LEU A 37 2.51 -8.83 -10.41
CA LEU A 37 2.95 -9.55 -9.23
C LEU A 37 1.93 -10.62 -8.81
N GLU A 38 0.64 -10.24 -8.78
CA GLU A 38 -0.45 -11.17 -8.46
C GLU A 38 -0.59 -12.26 -9.52
N VAL A 39 -0.62 -11.90 -10.81
CA VAL A 39 -0.69 -12.85 -11.94
C VAL A 39 0.44 -13.87 -11.89
N GLY A 40 1.66 -13.41 -11.60
CA GLY A 40 2.81 -14.30 -11.50
C GLY A 40 2.73 -15.26 -10.31
N THR A 41 2.05 -14.89 -9.25
CA THR A 41 1.96 -15.65 -7.99
C THR A 41 0.78 -16.62 -7.95
N VAL A 42 -0.41 -16.21 -8.40
CA VAL A 42 -1.62 -17.06 -8.38
C VAL A 42 -1.48 -18.25 -9.33
N ARG A 43 -2.27 -19.31 -9.09
CA ARG A 43 -2.36 -20.43 -10.04
C ARG A 43 -2.94 -19.97 -11.37
N GLN A 44 -2.49 -20.55 -12.49
CA GLN A 44 -2.82 -20.15 -13.87
C GLN A 44 -4.33 -19.95 -14.11
N LYS A 45 -5.17 -20.75 -13.51
CA LYS A 45 -6.65 -20.67 -13.59
C LYS A 45 -7.29 -19.44 -12.93
N ASN A 46 -6.49 -18.51 -12.40
CA ASN A 46 -6.93 -17.29 -11.71
C ASN A 46 -6.23 -16.02 -12.23
N GLN A 47 -5.50 -16.11 -13.36
CA GLN A 47 -4.71 -15.00 -13.90
C GLN A 47 -5.59 -13.89 -14.49
N VAL A 48 -6.65 -14.25 -15.24
CA VAL A 48 -7.60 -13.27 -15.80
C VAL A 48 -8.31 -12.52 -14.68
N ASN A 49 -8.73 -13.26 -13.63
CA ASN A 49 -9.38 -12.65 -12.48
C ASN A 49 -8.45 -11.67 -11.74
N ALA A 50 -7.17 -11.99 -11.59
CA ALA A 50 -6.18 -11.12 -10.96
C ALA A 50 -6.06 -9.78 -11.73
N LEU A 51 -5.87 -9.84 -13.06
CA LEU A 51 -5.79 -8.64 -13.92
C LEU A 51 -7.06 -7.79 -13.86
N SER A 52 -8.21 -8.43 -14.05
CA SER A 52 -9.50 -7.75 -14.08
C SER A 52 -9.85 -7.11 -12.74
N LYS A 53 -9.50 -7.78 -11.64
CA LYS A 53 -9.78 -7.30 -10.28
C LYS A 53 -8.99 -6.02 -9.95
N ILE A 54 -7.69 -5.98 -10.21
CA ILE A 54 -6.86 -4.79 -9.94
C ILE A 54 -7.37 -3.56 -10.72
N LEU A 55 -7.70 -3.72 -12.00
CA LEU A 55 -8.23 -2.61 -12.80
C LEU A 55 -9.61 -2.15 -12.29
N SER A 56 -10.49 -3.10 -11.94
CA SER A 56 -11.81 -2.78 -11.41
C SER A 56 -11.74 -2.14 -10.03
N ASP A 57 -10.87 -2.62 -9.15
CA ASP A 57 -10.60 -2.01 -7.84
C ASP A 57 -10.11 -0.57 -7.99
N PHE A 58 -9.22 -0.28 -8.95
CA PHE A 58 -8.79 1.09 -9.24
C PHE A 58 -9.95 1.98 -9.68
N ALA A 59 -10.81 1.50 -10.59
CA ALA A 59 -11.96 2.27 -11.07
C ALA A 59 -12.98 2.57 -9.95
N ILE A 60 -13.30 1.57 -9.12
CA ILE A 60 -14.20 1.74 -7.96
C ILE A 60 -13.58 2.66 -6.92
N SER A 61 -12.28 2.52 -6.66
CA SER A 61 -11.53 3.41 -5.75
C SER A 61 -11.60 4.87 -6.22
N THR A 62 -11.43 5.10 -7.51
CA THR A 62 -11.51 6.44 -8.10
C THR A 62 -12.87 7.07 -7.83
N LEU A 63 -13.96 6.34 -8.09
CA LEU A 63 -15.30 6.86 -7.83
C LEU A 63 -15.57 7.09 -6.34
N ALA A 64 -15.22 6.12 -5.48
CA ALA A 64 -15.44 6.21 -4.05
C ALA A 64 -14.65 7.37 -3.42
N TYR A 65 -13.38 7.54 -3.81
CA TYR A 65 -12.54 8.61 -3.29
C TYR A 65 -12.93 9.98 -3.83
N PHE A 66 -13.30 10.08 -5.13
CA PHE A 66 -13.75 11.32 -5.75
C PHE A 66 -15.03 11.88 -5.13
N PHE A 67 -16.04 11.02 -4.92
CA PHE A 67 -17.34 11.48 -4.44
C PHE A 67 -17.43 11.61 -2.91
N ILE A 68 -16.65 10.80 -2.16
CA ILE A 68 -16.81 10.69 -0.70
C ILE A 68 -15.46 10.83 0.02
N GLY A 69 -14.48 9.98 -0.30
CA GLY A 69 -13.27 9.82 0.49
C GLY A 69 -12.46 11.10 0.63
N TYR A 70 -12.22 11.81 -0.47
CA TYR A 70 -11.43 13.04 -0.45
C TYR A 70 -12.09 14.15 0.40
N TRP A 71 -13.41 14.19 0.39
CA TRP A 71 -14.16 15.11 1.26
C TRP A 71 -13.99 14.75 2.74
N ILE A 72 -14.00 13.46 3.09
CA ILE A 72 -13.77 13.01 4.47
C ILE A 72 -12.36 13.37 4.94
N SER A 73 -11.34 13.16 4.10
CA SER A 73 -9.95 13.46 4.45
C SER A 73 -9.67 14.96 4.55
N TYR A 74 -10.12 15.75 3.57
CA TYR A 74 -9.66 17.12 3.36
C TYR A 74 -10.76 18.17 3.36
N GLY A 75 -12.04 17.79 3.46
CA GLY A 75 -13.17 18.71 3.36
C GLY A 75 -13.41 19.28 1.96
N VAL A 76 -12.74 18.78 0.94
CA VAL A 76 -12.79 19.26 -0.46
C VAL A 76 -13.72 18.40 -1.29
N THR A 77 -14.57 19.05 -2.10
CA THR A 77 -15.45 18.38 -3.07
C THR A 77 -15.19 18.93 -4.47
N PHE A 78 -15.23 18.05 -5.46
CA PHE A 78 -15.16 18.42 -6.88
C PHE A 78 -16.53 18.58 -7.53
N MET A 79 -17.61 18.54 -6.76
CA MET A 79 -18.99 18.79 -7.23
C MET A 79 -19.25 20.31 -7.40
N GLN A 80 -18.37 20.97 -8.14
CA GLN A 80 -18.36 22.41 -8.39
C GLN A 80 -18.07 22.69 -9.88
N PRO A 81 -18.37 23.88 -10.39
CA PRO A 81 -18.04 24.24 -11.76
C PRO A 81 -16.54 24.12 -12.05
N ALA A 82 -16.17 23.70 -13.28
CA ALA A 82 -14.79 23.51 -13.68
C ALA A 82 -13.89 24.74 -13.44
N ALA A 83 -14.43 25.94 -13.61
CA ALA A 83 -13.71 27.19 -13.33
C ALA A 83 -13.30 27.33 -11.85
N VAL A 84 -14.10 26.81 -10.93
CA VAL A 84 -13.82 26.86 -9.49
C VAL A 84 -12.79 25.81 -9.11
N ILE A 85 -12.95 24.56 -9.57
CA ILE A 85 -12.03 23.49 -9.24
C ILE A 85 -10.65 23.62 -9.92
N ASN A 86 -10.53 24.52 -10.93
CA ASN A 86 -9.27 24.82 -11.60
C ASN A 86 -8.69 26.21 -11.21
N ALA A 87 -9.23 26.86 -10.17
CA ALA A 87 -8.84 28.22 -9.81
C ALA A 87 -7.39 28.34 -9.32
N ASP A 88 -6.80 27.24 -8.81
CA ASP A 88 -5.40 27.14 -8.38
C ASP A 88 -4.45 26.66 -9.49
N HIS A 89 -4.80 26.91 -10.74
CA HIS A 89 -4.05 26.44 -11.92
C HIS A 89 -3.91 24.92 -11.99
N GLY A 90 -4.87 24.18 -11.41
CA GLY A 90 -4.96 22.72 -11.47
C GLY A 90 -4.14 21.96 -10.43
N TYR A 91 -3.43 22.66 -9.53
CA TYR A 91 -2.63 21.99 -8.49
C TYR A 91 -3.48 21.06 -7.60
N GLY A 92 -4.63 21.53 -7.12
CA GLY A 92 -5.54 20.73 -6.30
C GLY A 92 -6.06 19.47 -7.01
N LEU A 93 -6.31 19.55 -8.33
CA LEU A 93 -6.70 18.41 -9.13
C LEU A 93 -5.57 17.39 -9.28
N VAL A 94 -4.34 17.86 -9.48
CA VAL A 94 -3.16 16.99 -9.57
C VAL A 94 -2.86 16.36 -8.20
N LYS A 95 -2.98 17.13 -7.12
CA LYS A 95 -2.84 16.60 -5.75
C LYS A 95 -3.90 15.52 -5.44
N PHE A 96 -5.15 15.76 -5.84
CA PHE A 96 -6.20 14.74 -5.75
C PHE A 96 -5.81 13.46 -6.51
N PHE A 97 -5.35 13.58 -7.76
CA PHE A 97 -4.93 12.42 -8.55
C PHE A 97 -3.79 11.65 -7.86
N PHE A 98 -2.79 12.36 -7.32
CA PHE A 98 -1.71 11.74 -6.56
C PHE A 98 -2.23 10.97 -5.34
N LEU A 99 -3.05 11.59 -4.49
CA LEU A 99 -3.59 10.97 -3.28
C LEU A 99 -4.61 9.86 -3.59
N LEU A 100 -5.36 9.97 -4.70
CA LEU A 100 -6.21 8.90 -5.19
C LEU A 100 -5.41 7.61 -5.44
N THR A 101 -4.22 7.72 -6.03
CA THR A 101 -3.41 6.52 -6.31
C THR A 101 -2.95 5.83 -5.04
N PHE A 102 -2.79 6.55 -3.93
CA PHE A 102 -2.53 5.98 -2.60
C PHE A 102 -3.76 5.27 -2.03
N ALA A 103 -4.92 5.91 -2.10
CA ALA A 103 -6.19 5.32 -1.69
C ALA A 103 -6.48 4.02 -2.44
N ALA A 104 -6.25 4.01 -3.77
CA ALA A 104 -6.46 2.85 -4.62
C ALA A 104 -5.42 1.73 -4.41
N ALA A 105 -4.25 2.03 -3.83
CA ALA A 105 -3.28 1.00 -3.45
C ALA A 105 -3.81 0.09 -2.34
N ILE A 106 -4.73 0.56 -1.48
CA ILE A 106 -5.30 -0.25 -0.38
C ILE A 106 -5.99 -1.51 -0.90
N PRO A 107 -7.01 -1.43 -1.79
CA PRO A 107 -7.65 -2.63 -2.33
C PRO A 107 -6.71 -3.46 -3.22
N ALA A 108 -5.74 -2.85 -3.91
CA ALA A 108 -4.73 -3.58 -4.66
C ALA A 108 -3.85 -4.47 -3.74
N ILE A 109 -3.47 -3.96 -2.56
CA ILE A 109 -2.80 -4.74 -1.52
C ILE A 109 -3.70 -5.88 -1.04
N ILE A 110 -4.94 -5.58 -0.66
CA ILE A 110 -5.90 -6.58 -0.15
C ILE A 110 -6.11 -7.70 -1.17
N SER A 111 -6.19 -7.36 -2.46
CA SER A 111 -6.35 -8.28 -3.58
C SER A 111 -5.38 -9.47 -3.51
N GLY A 112 -4.10 -9.20 -3.27
CA GLY A 112 -3.08 -10.23 -3.16
C GLY A 112 -3.30 -11.23 -2.02
N GLY A 113 -3.85 -10.79 -0.89
CA GLY A 113 -4.12 -11.67 0.26
C GLY A 113 -5.27 -12.64 0.05
N ILE A 114 -6.32 -12.17 -0.62
CA ILE A 114 -7.59 -12.90 -0.81
C ILE A 114 -7.70 -13.61 -2.17
N ALA A 115 -6.67 -13.52 -2.99
CA ALA A 115 -6.62 -14.07 -4.34
C ALA A 115 -7.09 -15.53 -4.40
N GLU A 116 -7.58 -15.94 -5.57
CA GLU A 116 -8.03 -17.29 -5.94
C GLU A 116 -9.36 -17.76 -5.32
N ARG A 117 -9.86 -17.11 -4.22
CA ARG A 117 -11.05 -17.58 -3.50
C ARG A 117 -12.09 -16.51 -3.18
N ALA A 118 -11.73 -15.24 -3.32
CA ALA A 118 -12.68 -14.15 -3.11
C ALA A 118 -13.63 -13.98 -4.30
N ARG A 119 -14.91 -13.73 -4.01
CA ARG A 119 -15.89 -13.39 -5.03
C ARG A 119 -15.64 -11.98 -5.55
N PHE A 120 -15.77 -11.81 -6.87
CA PHE A 120 -15.42 -10.58 -7.57
C PHE A 120 -16.24 -9.37 -7.12
N VAL A 121 -17.57 -9.44 -7.24
CA VAL A 121 -18.46 -8.31 -6.90
C VAL A 121 -18.44 -7.95 -5.40
N PRO A 122 -18.53 -8.90 -4.45
CA PRO A 122 -18.36 -8.61 -3.03
C PRO A 122 -17.04 -7.90 -2.69
N GLN A 123 -15.94 -8.24 -3.38
CA GLN A 123 -14.67 -7.52 -3.22
C GLN A 123 -14.79 -6.07 -3.68
N LEU A 124 -15.40 -5.79 -4.83
CA LEU A 124 -15.60 -4.42 -5.31
C LEU A 124 -16.48 -3.59 -4.36
N CYS A 125 -17.49 -4.22 -3.73
CA CYS A 125 -18.25 -3.56 -2.67
C CYS A 125 -17.37 -3.21 -1.46
N ALA A 126 -16.49 -4.13 -1.03
CA ALA A 126 -15.55 -3.85 0.05
C ALA A 126 -14.60 -2.69 -0.32
N THR A 127 -14.06 -2.69 -1.55
CA THR A 127 -13.25 -1.59 -2.09
C THR A 127 -13.97 -0.25 -1.96
N ALA A 128 -15.23 -0.17 -2.40
CA ALA A 128 -16.01 1.07 -2.32
C ALA A 128 -16.12 1.59 -0.88
N PHE A 129 -16.47 0.74 0.09
CA PHE A 129 -16.59 1.14 1.49
C PHE A 129 -15.27 1.50 2.14
N ILE A 130 -14.21 0.75 1.87
CA ILE A 130 -12.88 0.99 2.44
C ILE A 130 -12.34 2.34 1.96
N VAL A 131 -12.43 2.60 0.65
CA VAL A 131 -11.88 3.81 0.03
C VAL A 131 -12.79 5.03 0.22
N ALA A 132 -14.09 4.82 0.44
CA ALA A 132 -14.98 5.92 0.80
C ALA A 132 -14.84 6.36 2.26
N PHE A 133 -14.59 5.44 3.22
CA PHE A 133 -14.73 5.75 4.65
C PHE A 133 -13.53 5.36 5.50
N ILE A 134 -13.03 4.12 5.43
CA ILE A 134 -12.03 3.62 6.38
C ILE A 134 -10.67 4.27 6.16
N TYR A 135 -10.15 4.19 4.94
CA TYR A 135 -8.87 4.81 4.58
C TYR A 135 -8.91 6.34 4.73
N PRO A 136 -9.91 7.07 4.19
CA PRO A 136 -9.95 8.52 4.28
C PRO A 136 -10.07 9.05 5.70
N PHE A 137 -10.73 8.31 6.59
CA PHE A 137 -10.77 8.65 8.01
C PHE A 137 -9.36 8.72 8.59
N PHE A 138 -8.54 7.69 8.42
CA PHE A 138 -7.19 7.65 8.99
C PHE A 138 -6.21 8.58 8.24
N GLU A 139 -6.34 8.66 6.92
CA GLU A 139 -5.62 9.64 6.10
C GLU A 139 -5.84 11.06 6.61
N GLY A 140 -7.09 11.46 6.85
CA GLY A 140 -7.43 12.78 7.37
C GLY A 140 -6.90 13.02 8.78
N VAL A 141 -6.91 12.03 9.66
CA VAL A 141 -6.30 12.10 11.00
C VAL A 141 -4.81 12.41 10.91
N VAL A 142 -4.09 11.72 10.01
CA VAL A 142 -2.62 11.82 9.94
C VAL A 142 -2.16 12.99 9.09
N TRP A 143 -2.65 13.13 7.87
CA TRP A 143 -2.14 14.11 6.91
C TRP A 143 -2.89 15.44 6.87
N ASN A 144 -4.11 15.49 7.40
CA ASN A 144 -4.90 16.74 7.54
C ASN A 144 -5.10 17.20 8.98
N GLY A 145 -4.67 16.41 9.98
CA GLY A 145 -4.80 16.75 11.39
C GLY A 145 -6.24 16.71 11.93
N ASN A 146 -7.15 16.03 11.24
CA ASN A 146 -8.54 15.88 11.65
C ASN A 146 -8.62 15.26 13.06
N PHE A 147 -9.65 15.65 13.81
CA PHE A 147 -9.94 15.17 15.17
C PHE A 147 -8.88 15.48 16.23
N GLY A 148 -7.88 16.32 15.93
CA GLY A 148 -6.94 16.88 16.90
C GLY A 148 -5.88 15.92 17.46
N LEU A 149 -5.77 14.68 16.97
CA LEU A 149 -4.75 13.73 17.44
C LEU A 149 -3.33 14.27 17.25
N GLN A 150 -3.04 14.86 16.10
CA GLN A 150 -1.71 15.38 15.78
C GLN A 150 -1.31 16.51 16.73
N ALA A 151 -2.23 17.42 17.03
CA ALA A 151 -2.01 18.52 17.98
C ALA A 151 -1.80 17.98 19.41
N TRP A 152 -2.61 17.02 19.84
CA TRP A 152 -2.48 16.40 21.16
C TRP A 152 -1.13 15.65 21.32
N LEU A 153 -0.70 14.91 20.31
CA LEU A 153 0.61 14.24 20.33
C LEU A 153 1.77 15.25 20.40
N LEU A 154 1.68 16.33 19.61
CA LEU A 154 2.69 17.39 19.63
C LEU A 154 2.79 18.04 21.01
N GLU A 155 1.65 18.40 21.61
CA GLU A 155 1.60 19.02 22.95
C GLU A 155 2.13 18.07 24.04
N ARG A 156 1.76 16.78 23.97
CA ARG A 156 2.06 15.84 25.05
C ARG A 156 3.44 15.20 24.98
N PHE A 157 3.96 14.98 23.75
CA PHE A 157 5.18 14.21 23.51
C PHE A 157 6.23 14.94 22.66
N GLY A 158 5.99 16.24 22.37
CA GLY A 158 6.94 17.11 21.68
C GLY A 158 7.03 16.90 20.16
N ALA A 159 6.29 15.94 19.58
CA ALA A 159 6.18 15.72 18.15
C ALA A 159 4.87 15.04 17.79
N SER A 160 4.31 15.39 16.63
CA SER A 160 3.17 14.69 16.03
C SER A 160 3.56 13.29 15.55
N PHE A 161 2.57 12.47 15.21
CA PHE A 161 2.81 11.24 14.47
C PHE A 161 3.25 11.57 13.04
N HIS A 162 4.42 11.06 12.66
CA HIS A 162 5.03 11.31 11.35
C HIS A 162 4.94 10.08 10.47
N ASP A 163 4.27 10.19 9.33
CA ASP A 163 4.20 9.14 8.30
C ASP A 163 4.25 9.81 6.92
N PHE A 164 5.48 10.09 6.45
CA PHE A 164 5.74 10.96 5.31
C PHE A 164 5.04 10.50 4.02
N ALA A 165 5.18 9.24 3.68
CA ALA A 165 4.61 8.66 2.46
C ALA A 165 3.70 7.46 2.73
N GLY A 166 3.39 7.08 3.98
CA GLY A 166 2.35 6.12 4.28
C GLY A 166 2.80 4.69 4.58
N SER A 167 3.90 4.49 5.32
CA SER A 167 4.18 3.16 5.90
C SER A 167 2.97 2.63 6.66
N VAL A 168 2.31 3.50 7.43
CA VAL A 168 1.14 3.13 8.25
C VAL A 168 -0.15 3.50 7.53
N VAL A 169 -0.27 4.74 7.04
CA VAL A 169 -1.49 5.27 6.40
C VAL A 169 -1.91 4.42 5.20
N VAL A 170 -0.96 3.90 4.44
CA VAL A 170 -1.25 3.09 3.24
C VAL A 170 -0.92 1.62 3.50
N HIS A 171 0.33 1.30 3.81
CA HIS A 171 0.78 -0.10 3.79
C HIS A 171 0.30 -0.88 5.00
N ALA A 172 0.49 -0.40 6.23
CA ALA A 172 -0.05 -1.09 7.39
C ALA A 172 -1.59 -1.16 7.30
N MET A 173 -2.26 -0.06 6.95
CA MET A 173 -3.72 -0.03 6.72
C MET A 173 -4.15 -1.14 5.76
N GLY A 174 -3.57 -1.19 4.54
CA GLY A 174 -3.89 -2.20 3.54
C GLY A 174 -3.61 -3.64 4.00
N GLY A 175 -2.45 -3.86 4.63
CA GLY A 175 -2.06 -5.18 5.12
C GLY A 175 -2.94 -5.72 6.27
N TRP A 176 -3.34 -4.87 7.23
CA TRP A 176 -4.20 -5.28 8.32
C TRP A 176 -5.68 -5.41 7.91
N LEU A 177 -6.17 -4.60 6.96
CA LEU A 177 -7.46 -4.82 6.29
C LEU A 177 -7.46 -6.17 5.55
N ALA A 178 -6.37 -6.50 4.85
CA ALA A 178 -6.21 -7.78 4.17
C ALA A 178 -6.23 -8.95 5.15
N LEU A 179 -5.57 -8.84 6.31
CA LEU A 179 -5.62 -9.89 7.34
C LEU A 179 -7.05 -10.20 7.77
N ALA A 180 -7.86 -9.17 8.05
CA ALA A 180 -9.27 -9.36 8.40
C ALA A 180 -10.03 -10.12 7.30
N ALA A 181 -9.84 -9.75 6.03
CA ALA A 181 -10.46 -10.42 4.89
C ALA A 181 -9.97 -11.87 4.74
N VAL A 182 -8.67 -12.12 4.87
CA VAL A 182 -8.06 -13.46 4.79
C VAL A 182 -8.62 -14.39 5.88
N LEU A 183 -8.74 -13.90 7.12
CA LEU A 183 -9.29 -14.68 8.24
C LEU A 183 -10.78 -15.00 8.02
N LEU A 184 -11.56 -14.06 7.51
CA LEU A 184 -12.99 -14.26 7.24
C LEU A 184 -13.24 -15.22 6.06
N LEU A 185 -12.35 -15.24 5.07
CA LEU A 185 -12.42 -16.15 3.91
C LEU A 185 -11.94 -17.57 4.23
N GLY A 186 -10.96 -17.69 5.12
CA GLY A 186 -10.26 -18.95 5.38
C GLY A 186 -9.28 -19.36 4.27
N PRO A 187 -8.61 -20.50 4.42
CA PRO A 187 -7.60 -20.97 3.47
C PRO A 187 -8.20 -21.48 2.16
N ARG A 188 -7.41 -21.42 1.06
CA ARG A 188 -7.76 -22.03 -0.24
C ARG A 188 -7.97 -23.53 -0.11
N GLN A 189 -8.80 -24.10 -0.97
CA GLN A 189 -9.02 -25.54 -1.02
C GLN A 189 -7.71 -26.30 -1.24
N GLY A 190 -7.47 -27.30 -0.39
CA GLY A 190 -6.28 -28.14 -0.46
C GLY A 190 -4.98 -27.48 0.01
N ARG A 191 -5.03 -26.26 0.53
CA ARG A 191 -3.84 -25.56 1.06
C ARG A 191 -3.26 -26.27 2.27
N TYR A 192 -4.12 -26.81 3.12
CA TYR A 192 -3.71 -27.62 4.28
C TYR A 192 -4.32 -29.00 4.19
N ARG A 193 -3.50 -30.04 4.35
CA ARG A 193 -3.92 -31.45 4.41
C ARG A 193 -3.33 -32.09 5.65
N GLU A 194 -4.17 -32.67 6.48
CA GLU A 194 -3.76 -33.27 7.76
C GLU A 194 -2.87 -32.33 8.62
N GLY A 195 -3.22 -31.05 8.64
CA GLY A 195 -2.46 -30.00 9.37
C GLY A 195 -1.13 -29.62 8.72
N LYS A 196 -0.78 -30.17 7.55
CA LYS A 196 0.45 -29.82 6.82
C LYS A 196 0.19 -28.86 5.68
N LEU A 197 1.09 -27.90 5.50
CA LEU A 197 1.07 -26.96 4.40
C LEU A 197 1.37 -27.66 3.08
N VAL A 198 0.50 -27.47 2.09
CA VAL A 198 0.72 -27.93 0.71
C VAL A 198 1.18 -26.74 -0.14
N ALA A 199 2.35 -26.85 -0.77
CA ALA A 199 2.88 -25.79 -1.61
C ALA A 199 2.04 -25.66 -2.90
N PHE A 200 1.69 -24.42 -3.25
CA PHE A 200 1.15 -24.06 -4.55
C PHE A 200 2.21 -23.25 -5.29
N ALA A 201 2.69 -23.78 -6.40
CA ALA A 201 3.71 -23.12 -7.19
C ALA A 201 3.15 -21.84 -7.84
N PRO A 202 3.95 -20.75 -7.89
CA PRO A 202 3.63 -19.57 -8.69
C PRO A 202 3.42 -19.95 -10.16
N SER A 203 2.48 -19.30 -10.84
CA SER A 203 2.20 -19.60 -12.25
C SER A 203 3.29 -19.08 -13.20
N SER A 204 3.95 -17.96 -12.86
CA SER A 204 4.94 -17.34 -13.74
C SER A 204 5.91 -16.46 -12.95
N ILE A 205 7.12 -16.95 -12.72
CA ILE A 205 8.20 -16.14 -12.11
C ILE A 205 8.56 -14.91 -12.97
N PRO A 206 8.61 -14.97 -14.32
CA PRO A 206 8.82 -13.76 -15.13
C PRO A 206 7.79 -12.66 -14.90
N PHE A 207 6.49 -12.97 -14.77
CA PHE A 207 5.47 -11.97 -14.47
C PHE A 207 5.56 -11.46 -13.03
N LEU A 208 5.86 -12.32 -12.07
CA LEU A 208 6.14 -11.91 -10.69
C LEU A 208 7.30 -10.92 -10.65
N ALA A 209 8.40 -11.21 -11.33
CA ALA A 209 9.57 -10.35 -11.42
C ALA A 209 9.24 -9.00 -12.11
N LEU A 210 8.50 -9.04 -13.23
CA LEU A 210 8.05 -7.83 -13.93
C LEU A 210 7.21 -6.94 -13.01
N GLY A 211 6.24 -7.54 -12.31
CA GLY A 211 5.41 -6.82 -11.34
C GLY A 211 6.23 -6.15 -10.25
N SER A 212 7.19 -6.89 -9.67
CA SER A 212 8.12 -6.34 -8.67
C SER A 212 8.90 -5.14 -9.20
N TRP A 213 9.48 -5.22 -10.41
CA TRP A 213 10.22 -4.12 -11.01
C TRP A 213 9.36 -2.88 -11.28
N ILE A 214 8.14 -3.06 -11.79
CA ILE A 214 7.20 -1.94 -11.99
C ILE A 214 6.87 -1.28 -10.66
N LEU A 215 6.62 -2.08 -9.60
CA LEU A 215 6.39 -1.56 -8.25
C LEU A 215 7.60 -0.78 -7.73
N ILE A 216 8.81 -1.32 -7.86
CA ILE A 216 10.06 -0.65 -7.44
C ILE A 216 10.19 0.72 -8.10
N VAL A 217 10.03 0.80 -9.42
CA VAL A 217 10.14 2.06 -10.17
C VAL A 217 9.06 3.05 -9.72
N GLY A 218 7.81 2.59 -9.63
CA GLY A 218 6.68 3.43 -9.21
C GLY A 218 6.80 3.93 -7.77
N TRP A 219 7.51 3.20 -6.92
CA TRP A 219 7.72 3.60 -5.52
C TRP A 219 8.57 4.85 -5.35
N PHE A 220 9.44 5.16 -6.29
CA PHE A 220 10.13 6.46 -6.30
C PHE A 220 9.14 7.60 -6.58
N GLY A 221 8.12 7.39 -7.40
CA GLY A 221 6.98 8.32 -7.51
C GLY A 221 6.20 8.43 -6.20
N PHE A 222 5.96 7.31 -5.54
CA PHE A 222 5.26 7.24 -4.26
C PHE A 222 6.01 8.01 -3.15
N ASN A 223 7.28 7.70 -2.92
CA ASN A 223 8.05 8.29 -1.84
C ASN A 223 8.57 9.70 -2.18
N VAL A 224 9.29 9.87 -3.31
CA VAL A 224 9.99 11.13 -3.61
C VAL A 224 9.00 12.26 -3.86
N MET A 225 7.92 11.99 -4.60
CA MET A 225 6.92 13.01 -4.91
C MET A 225 5.98 13.34 -3.74
N SER A 226 6.00 12.56 -2.65
CA SER A 226 5.36 12.94 -1.39
C SER A 226 5.98 14.20 -0.76
N ALA A 227 7.20 14.59 -1.16
CA ALA A 227 7.77 15.90 -0.83
C ALA A 227 6.97 17.09 -1.39
N GLN A 228 6.13 16.88 -2.39
CA GLN A 228 5.29 17.86 -3.09
C GLN A 228 6.08 19.05 -3.71
N THR A 229 7.40 19.00 -3.66
CA THR A 229 8.32 20.01 -4.20
C THR A 229 9.63 19.37 -4.66
N LEU A 230 10.26 19.97 -5.66
CA LEU A 230 11.60 19.56 -6.12
C LEU A 230 12.72 19.92 -5.14
N GLN A 231 12.47 20.92 -4.28
CA GLN A 231 13.47 21.42 -3.33
C GLN A 231 13.37 20.69 -1.97
N GLY A 232 14.37 20.91 -1.14
CA GLY A 232 14.39 20.40 0.23
C GLY A 232 14.75 18.92 0.30
N VAL A 233 13.82 18.08 0.76
CA VAL A 233 14.10 16.68 1.14
C VAL A 233 14.07 15.67 0.00
N SER A 234 13.67 16.05 -1.23
CA SER A 234 13.47 15.10 -2.34
C SER A 234 14.69 14.21 -2.62
N GLY A 235 15.91 14.79 -2.59
CA GLY A 235 17.15 14.05 -2.77
C GLY A 235 17.41 13.04 -1.64
N LEU A 236 17.14 13.42 -0.39
CA LEU A 236 17.25 12.54 0.78
C LEU A 236 16.25 11.39 0.69
N VAL A 237 15.00 11.68 0.33
CA VAL A 237 13.94 10.68 0.15
C VAL A 237 14.33 9.66 -0.92
N ALA A 238 14.90 10.12 -2.05
CA ALA A 238 15.31 9.22 -3.13
C ALA A 238 16.42 8.25 -2.67
N ILE A 239 17.45 8.76 -1.99
CA ILE A 239 18.56 7.93 -1.48
C ILE A 239 18.08 7.00 -0.37
N ASN A 240 17.26 7.46 0.57
CA ASN A 240 16.72 6.64 1.64
C ASN A 240 15.84 5.51 1.09
N SER A 241 15.02 5.79 0.09
CA SER A 241 14.22 4.77 -0.60
C SER A 241 15.10 3.72 -1.28
N LEU A 242 16.16 4.16 -1.99
CA LEU A 242 17.13 3.25 -2.61
C LEU A 242 17.85 2.39 -1.58
N MET A 243 18.34 2.97 -0.48
CA MET A 243 19.07 2.24 0.55
C MET A 243 18.18 1.22 1.26
N ALA A 244 16.94 1.58 1.59
CA ALA A 244 16.00 0.64 2.20
C ALA A 244 15.60 -0.48 1.24
N MET A 245 15.37 -0.18 -0.03
CA MET A 245 15.13 -1.17 -1.08
C MET A 245 16.27 -2.19 -1.15
N VAL A 246 17.52 -1.73 -1.20
CA VAL A 246 18.71 -2.60 -1.24
C VAL A 246 18.84 -3.41 0.04
N GLY A 247 18.66 -2.78 1.20
CA GLY A 247 18.66 -3.48 2.50
C GLY A 247 17.64 -4.62 2.56
N GLY A 248 16.40 -4.35 2.14
CA GLY A 248 15.33 -5.35 2.07
C GLY A 248 15.63 -6.49 1.10
N THR A 249 16.20 -6.16 -0.07
CA THR A 249 16.62 -7.16 -1.07
C THR A 249 17.69 -8.10 -0.53
N VAL A 250 18.77 -7.54 0.04
CA VAL A 250 19.89 -8.34 0.58
C VAL A 250 19.44 -9.21 1.75
N ALA A 251 18.64 -8.66 2.66
CA ALA A 251 18.11 -9.43 3.78
C ALA A 251 17.20 -10.58 3.33
N ALA A 252 16.29 -10.32 2.38
CA ALA A 252 15.41 -11.34 1.82
C ALA A 252 16.17 -12.41 1.03
N LEU A 253 17.24 -12.03 0.31
CA LEU A 253 18.14 -12.97 -0.37
C LEU A 253 18.77 -13.96 0.62
N ILE A 254 19.29 -13.46 1.74
CA ILE A 254 19.99 -14.26 2.76
C ILE A 254 18.99 -15.13 3.55
N VAL A 255 17.96 -14.49 4.13
CA VAL A 255 17.00 -15.17 5.02
C VAL A 255 16.06 -16.09 4.22
N GLY A 256 15.70 -15.69 3.00
CA GLY A 256 14.86 -16.44 2.07
C GLY A 256 15.60 -17.52 1.28
N ARG A 257 16.92 -17.68 1.47
CA ARG A 257 17.75 -18.74 0.86
C ARG A 257 17.59 -18.82 -0.67
N ASN A 258 17.69 -17.68 -1.33
CA ASN A 258 17.56 -17.52 -2.79
C ASN A 258 16.19 -17.89 -3.37
N ASP A 259 15.14 -18.01 -2.56
CA ASP A 259 13.78 -18.17 -3.08
C ASP A 259 13.39 -16.94 -3.91
N PRO A 260 12.98 -17.11 -5.20
CA PRO A 260 12.69 -15.97 -6.07
C PRO A 260 11.48 -15.17 -5.61
N GLY A 261 10.50 -15.79 -4.96
CA GLY A 261 9.35 -15.09 -4.39
C GLY A 261 9.78 -14.11 -3.28
N PHE A 262 10.63 -14.57 -2.37
CA PHE A 262 11.18 -13.71 -1.32
C PHE A 262 12.14 -12.66 -1.88
N LEU A 263 12.98 -13.02 -2.84
CA LEU A 263 13.92 -12.10 -3.46
C LEU A 263 13.21 -10.92 -4.13
N HIS A 264 12.14 -11.17 -4.88
CA HIS A 264 11.39 -10.11 -5.57
C HIS A 264 10.46 -9.29 -4.65
N ASN A 265 10.08 -9.81 -3.49
CA ASN A 265 9.31 -9.05 -2.49
C ASN A 265 10.20 -8.34 -1.46
N GLY A 266 11.48 -8.72 -1.33
CA GLY A 266 12.43 -8.09 -0.42
C GLY A 266 12.59 -6.58 -0.61
N PRO A 267 12.84 -6.09 -1.84
CA PRO A 267 12.89 -4.65 -2.12
C PRO A 267 11.59 -3.93 -1.74
N LEU A 268 10.43 -4.57 -1.95
CA LEU A 268 9.14 -4.01 -1.60
C LEU A 268 8.98 -3.89 -0.08
N ALA A 269 9.43 -4.88 0.70
CA ALA A 269 9.44 -4.81 2.16
C ALA A 269 10.26 -3.61 2.68
N GLY A 270 11.44 -3.39 2.09
CA GLY A 270 12.28 -2.24 2.41
C GLY A 270 11.61 -0.91 2.07
N LEU A 271 10.99 -0.83 0.89
CA LEU A 271 10.29 0.36 0.43
C LEU A 271 9.05 0.66 1.27
N VAL A 272 8.27 -0.35 1.67
CA VAL A 272 7.15 -0.20 2.62
C VAL A 272 7.61 0.42 3.93
N ALA A 273 8.69 -0.11 4.51
CA ALA A 273 9.14 0.33 5.82
C ALA A 273 9.74 1.73 5.82
N ILE A 274 10.34 2.17 4.72
CA ILE A 274 10.98 3.48 4.66
C ILE A 274 10.00 4.63 4.39
N CYS A 275 8.77 4.35 3.93
CA CYS A 275 7.79 5.39 3.59
C CYS A 275 7.56 6.39 4.72
N ALA A 276 7.55 5.94 6.00
CA ALA A 276 7.26 6.83 7.13
C ALA A 276 8.36 7.86 7.41
N GLY A 277 9.62 7.51 7.18
CA GLY A 277 10.76 8.34 7.60
C GLY A 277 11.80 8.56 6.51
N SER A 278 11.44 8.39 5.25
CA SER A 278 12.36 8.58 4.12
C SER A 278 12.89 10.01 4.01
N ASP A 279 12.18 10.98 4.52
CA ASP A 279 12.53 12.41 4.56
C ASP A 279 13.41 12.81 5.76
N LEU A 280 13.53 11.93 6.76
CA LEU A 280 14.17 12.24 8.03
C LEU A 280 15.40 11.40 8.34
N MET A 281 15.44 10.14 7.91
CA MET A 281 16.48 9.21 8.32
C MET A 281 17.84 9.49 7.63
N HIS A 282 18.92 9.14 8.31
CA HIS A 282 20.21 9.00 7.65
C HIS A 282 20.20 7.77 6.71
N PRO A 283 20.85 7.78 5.54
CA PRO A 283 20.86 6.65 4.60
C PRO A 283 21.29 5.29 5.19
N VAL A 284 22.17 5.28 6.19
CA VAL A 284 22.53 4.05 6.92
C VAL A 284 21.36 3.54 7.76
N GLY A 285 20.61 4.44 8.41
CA GLY A 285 19.37 4.10 9.13
C GLY A 285 18.30 3.55 8.18
N ALA A 286 18.18 4.12 6.98
CA ALA A 286 17.28 3.65 5.94
C ALA A 286 17.67 2.24 5.46
N LEU A 287 18.96 1.96 5.24
CA LEU A 287 19.49 0.62 4.92
C LEU A 287 19.11 -0.40 6.01
N ALA A 288 19.31 -0.05 7.28
CA ALA A 288 18.98 -0.90 8.42
C ALA A 288 17.47 -1.16 8.52
N THR A 289 16.65 -0.10 8.33
CA THR A 289 15.19 -0.19 8.30
C THR A 289 14.72 -1.18 7.24
N GLY A 290 15.27 -1.09 6.03
CA GLY A 290 14.95 -1.99 4.93
C GLY A 290 15.42 -3.42 5.18
N ALA A 291 16.64 -3.62 5.71
CA ALA A 291 17.16 -4.95 6.00
C ALA A 291 16.33 -5.69 7.06
N ILE A 292 15.92 -4.99 8.12
CA ILE A 292 15.01 -5.56 9.14
C ILE A 292 13.66 -5.91 8.52
N ALA A 293 13.11 -5.04 7.66
CA ALA A 293 11.85 -5.29 6.97
C ALA A 293 11.91 -6.53 6.06
N GLY A 294 12.98 -6.69 5.27
CA GLY A 294 13.17 -7.85 4.41
C GLY A 294 13.23 -9.17 5.20
N ALA A 295 13.97 -9.20 6.32
CA ALA A 295 14.02 -10.34 7.21
C ALA A 295 12.67 -10.62 7.88
N LEU A 296 12.01 -9.58 8.40
CA LEU A 296 10.69 -9.65 9.04
C LEU A 296 9.66 -10.23 8.09
N PHE A 297 9.61 -9.77 6.85
CA PHE A 297 8.73 -10.29 5.82
C PHE A 297 8.90 -11.80 5.63
N VAL A 298 10.13 -12.29 5.41
CA VAL A 298 10.40 -13.70 5.17
C VAL A 298 9.98 -14.57 6.36
N TRP A 299 10.34 -14.16 7.57
CA TRP A 299 10.01 -14.91 8.79
C TRP A 299 8.51 -14.94 9.05
N CYS A 300 7.85 -13.78 8.95
CA CYS A 300 6.43 -13.69 9.25
C CYS A 300 5.57 -14.34 8.17
N PHE A 301 5.94 -14.24 6.90
CA PHE A 301 5.27 -14.99 5.82
C PHE A 301 5.36 -16.51 6.07
N THR A 302 6.56 -17.00 6.36
CA THR A 302 6.78 -18.41 6.63
C THR A 302 6.00 -18.89 7.87
N ALA A 303 5.96 -18.08 8.94
CA ALA A 303 5.21 -18.37 10.16
C ALA A 303 3.69 -18.32 9.92
N ALA A 304 3.20 -17.31 9.21
CA ALA A 304 1.77 -17.18 8.87
C ALA A 304 1.25 -18.41 8.14
N GLN A 305 1.96 -18.84 7.09
CA GLN A 305 1.58 -20.00 6.30
C GLN A 305 1.79 -21.32 7.06
N GLY A 306 2.94 -21.51 7.68
CA GLY A 306 3.34 -22.81 8.23
C GLY A 306 2.89 -23.08 9.67
N LYS A 307 2.81 -22.05 10.53
CA LYS A 307 2.48 -22.21 11.95
C LYS A 307 1.05 -21.76 12.28
N TRP A 308 0.65 -20.60 11.74
CA TRP A 308 -0.66 -20.02 12.09
C TRP A 308 -1.76 -20.42 11.13
N HIS A 309 -1.41 -21.10 10.04
CA HIS A 309 -2.34 -21.57 8.98
C HIS A 309 -3.17 -20.42 8.40
N ILE A 310 -2.56 -19.24 8.29
CA ILE A 310 -3.14 -18.06 7.64
C ILE A 310 -2.72 -18.11 6.16
N ASP A 311 -3.67 -18.42 5.28
CA ASP A 311 -3.42 -18.52 3.83
C ASP A 311 -3.54 -17.14 3.16
N ASP A 312 -2.57 -16.29 3.41
CA ASP A 312 -2.34 -15.02 2.74
C ASP A 312 -1.51 -15.27 1.47
N VAL A 313 -2.15 -15.18 0.29
CA VAL A 313 -1.58 -15.77 -0.95
C VAL A 313 -0.25 -15.14 -1.33
N LEU A 314 -0.16 -13.81 -1.36
CA LEU A 314 1.06 -13.07 -1.66
C LEU A 314 1.85 -12.66 -0.42
N GLY A 315 1.34 -12.94 0.78
CA GLY A 315 1.96 -12.50 2.01
C GLY A 315 1.81 -10.99 2.25
N VAL A 316 0.67 -10.43 1.87
CA VAL A 316 0.45 -8.98 1.95
C VAL A 316 0.38 -8.47 3.39
N TRP A 317 -0.12 -9.29 4.33
CA TRP A 317 -0.08 -8.91 5.74
C TRP A 317 1.36 -8.84 6.29
N PRO A 318 2.24 -9.83 6.13
CA PRO A 318 3.65 -9.68 6.48
C PRO A 318 4.36 -8.54 5.73
N LEU A 319 4.14 -8.44 4.42
CA LEU A 319 4.82 -7.48 3.56
C LEU A 319 4.40 -6.03 3.82
N HIS A 320 3.10 -5.77 3.85
CA HIS A 320 2.57 -4.41 4.02
C HIS A 320 2.16 -4.14 5.47
N GLY A 321 1.45 -5.06 6.11
CA GLY A 321 0.95 -4.90 7.47
C GLY A 321 2.06 -4.81 8.51
N LEU A 322 2.94 -5.80 8.56
CA LEU A 322 4.00 -5.85 9.58
C LEU A 322 5.20 -4.97 9.22
N CYS A 323 5.63 -4.95 7.96
CA CYS A 323 6.70 -4.04 7.54
C CYS A 323 6.26 -2.57 7.59
N GLY A 324 4.97 -2.27 7.39
CA GLY A 324 4.43 -0.91 7.57
C GLY A 324 4.42 -0.48 9.04
N VAL A 325 4.03 -1.37 9.95
CA VAL A 325 4.14 -1.13 11.41
C VAL A 325 5.60 -0.91 11.81
N TRP A 326 6.51 -1.75 11.31
CA TRP A 326 7.94 -1.55 11.52
C TRP A 326 8.40 -0.18 11.00
N GLY A 327 7.95 0.25 9.84
CA GLY A 327 8.28 1.55 9.26
C GLY A 327 7.87 2.72 10.15
N GLY A 328 6.64 2.70 10.68
CA GLY A 328 6.17 3.68 11.65
C GLY A 328 7.06 3.74 12.91
N ILE A 329 7.45 2.58 13.46
CA ILE A 329 8.33 2.48 14.62
C ILE A 329 9.76 2.93 14.27
N ALA A 330 10.30 2.46 13.14
CA ALA A 330 11.65 2.79 12.67
C ALA A 330 11.82 4.31 12.46
N CYS A 331 10.78 5.01 12.02
CA CYS A 331 10.78 6.48 11.93
C CYS A 331 11.05 7.13 13.30
N GLY A 332 10.44 6.64 14.37
CA GLY A 332 10.66 7.11 15.74
C GLY A 332 12.05 6.79 16.30
N ILE A 333 12.76 5.82 15.72
CA ILE A 333 14.11 5.42 16.11
C ILE A 333 15.15 6.16 15.26
N PHE A 334 15.17 5.89 13.96
CA PHE A 334 16.21 6.34 13.03
C PHE A 334 16.00 7.76 12.52
N GLY A 335 14.79 8.35 12.70
CA GLY A 335 14.53 9.75 12.39
C GLY A 335 15.10 10.71 13.43
N GLN A 336 15.49 10.24 14.63
CA GLN A 336 16.06 11.06 15.70
C GLN A 336 17.45 11.61 15.34
N SER A 337 17.76 12.82 15.77
CA SER A 337 19.07 13.45 15.56
C SER A 337 20.22 12.66 16.19
N ALA A 338 19.97 11.98 17.31
CA ALA A 338 20.94 11.09 17.96
C ALA A 338 21.36 9.88 17.10
N MET A 339 20.51 9.50 16.13
CA MET A 339 20.78 8.43 15.16
C MET A 339 21.24 8.97 13.79
N GLY A 340 21.56 10.27 13.73
CA GLY A 340 21.96 10.95 12.50
C GLY A 340 20.80 11.40 11.62
N GLY A 341 19.55 11.27 12.07
CA GLY A 341 18.37 11.77 11.39
C GLY A 341 18.18 13.28 11.58
N LEU A 342 17.18 13.86 10.91
CA LEU A 342 16.88 15.29 11.00
C LEU A 342 16.19 15.67 12.31
N GLY A 343 15.63 14.70 13.07
CA GLY A 343 14.91 14.97 14.32
C GLY A 343 13.43 15.30 14.08
N GLY A 344 12.80 15.92 15.10
CA GLY A 344 11.39 16.30 15.02
C GLY A 344 10.39 15.13 15.17
N VAL A 345 10.85 13.96 15.62
CA VAL A 345 10.02 12.77 15.85
C VAL A 345 10.07 12.32 17.31
N SER A 346 8.98 11.71 17.77
CA SER A 346 8.87 11.09 19.09
C SER A 346 8.51 9.61 18.91
N LEU A 347 9.31 8.71 19.52
CA LEU A 347 9.02 7.28 19.48
C LEU A 347 7.63 6.96 20.05
N ILE A 348 7.21 7.68 21.10
CA ILE A 348 5.89 7.48 21.72
C ILE A 348 4.78 7.88 20.75
N SER A 349 4.91 9.02 20.06
CA SER A 349 3.94 9.45 19.06
C SER A 349 3.86 8.45 17.89
N GLN A 350 5.00 7.90 17.47
CA GLN A 350 5.06 6.88 16.42
C GLN A 350 4.38 5.58 16.86
N LEU A 351 4.58 5.12 18.09
CA LEU A 351 3.90 3.94 18.62
C LEU A 351 2.38 4.15 18.70
N ILE A 352 1.92 5.30 19.19
CA ILE A 352 0.49 5.62 19.32
C ILE A 352 -0.17 5.70 17.95
N GLY A 353 0.39 6.48 17.02
CA GLY A 353 -0.16 6.64 15.68
C GLY A 353 -0.18 5.34 14.89
N THR A 354 0.90 4.54 14.98
CA THR A 354 0.99 3.21 14.35
C THR A 354 -0.06 2.26 14.93
N ALA A 355 -0.20 2.20 16.25
CA ALA A 355 -1.20 1.36 16.91
C ALA A 355 -2.63 1.75 16.52
N LEU A 356 -2.91 3.06 16.43
CA LEU A 356 -4.21 3.55 15.97
C LEU A 356 -4.50 3.11 14.53
N GLY A 357 -3.52 3.21 13.61
CA GLY A 357 -3.67 2.74 12.24
C GLY A 357 -4.02 1.25 12.15
N VAL A 358 -3.33 0.41 12.95
CA VAL A 358 -3.62 -1.03 13.03
C VAL A 358 -5.05 -1.28 13.55
N VAL A 359 -5.46 -0.58 14.61
CA VAL A 359 -6.81 -0.73 15.20
C VAL A 359 -7.88 -0.31 14.20
N VAL A 360 -7.73 0.84 13.54
CA VAL A 360 -8.67 1.32 12.51
C VAL A 360 -8.78 0.31 11.37
N ALA A 361 -7.65 -0.23 10.90
CA ALA A 361 -7.63 -1.23 9.83
C ALA A 361 -8.35 -2.53 10.22
N LEU A 362 -8.04 -3.07 11.41
CA LEU A 362 -8.67 -4.32 11.86
C LEU A 362 -10.17 -4.15 12.09
N VAL A 363 -10.57 -3.10 12.83
CA VAL A 363 -11.99 -2.83 13.12
C VAL A 363 -12.74 -2.57 11.82
N GLY A 364 -12.21 -1.71 10.94
CA GLY A 364 -12.78 -1.43 9.64
C GLY A 364 -12.86 -2.66 8.73
N GLY A 365 -11.80 -3.47 8.71
CA GLY A 365 -11.73 -4.70 7.93
C GLY A 365 -12.77 -5.74 8.36
N PHE A 366 -12.85 -6.02 9.66
CA PHE A 366 -13.86 -6.94 10.17
C PHE A 366 -15.29 -6.40 10.00
N ALA A 367 -15.51 -5.09 10.16
CA ALA A 367 -16.81 -4.48 9.94
C ALA A 367 -17.24 -4.59 8.48
N VAL A 368 -16.40 -4.18 7.52
CA VAL A 368 -16.74 -4.19 6.09
C VAL A 368 -16.86 -5.63 5.57
N TYR A 369 -15.81 -6.45 5.72
CA TYR A 369 -15.82 -7.82 5.19
C TYR A 369 -16.78 -8.73 5.95
N GLY A 370 -16.95 -8.52 7.27
CA GLY A 370 -17.94 -9.24 8.07
C GLY A 370 -19.37 -8.98 7.62
N SER A 371 -19.72 -7.72 7.39
CA SER A 371 -21.04 -7.33 6.88
C SER A 371 -21.31 -7.90 5.48
N ILE A 372 -20.35 -7.78 4.57
CA ILE A 372 -20.48 -8.33 3.22
C ILE A 372 -20.59 -9.87 3.25
N LYS A 373 -19.82 -10.52 4.12
CA LYS A 373 -19.90 -11.98 4.31
C LYS A 373 -21.30 -12.40 4.77
N ALA A 374 -21.89 -11.67 5.70
CA ALA A 374 -23.21 -11.97 6.24
C ALA A 374 -24.34 -11.73 5.22
N LEU A 375 -24.21 -10.69 4.39
CA LEU A 375 -25.27 -10.28 3.45
C LEU A 375 -25.20 -11.00 2.09
N HIS A 376 -24.01 -11.20 1.56
CA HIS A 376 -23.80 -11.66 0.18
C HIS A 376 -22.86 -12.85 0.03
N GLY A 377 -22.13 -13.20 1.09
CA GLY A 377 -21.02 -14.14 1.02
C GLY A 377 -19.76 -13.54 0.37
N LEU A 378 -18.59 -13.94 0.82
CA LEU A 378 -17.30 -13.43 0.34
C LEU A 378 -16.58 -14.40 -0.58
N ARG A 379 -16.82 -15.72 -0.39
CA ARG A 379 -16.00 -16.77 -0.97
C ARG A 379 -16.69 -17.42 -2.16
N LEU A 380 -15.92 -17.78 -3.18
CA LEU A 380 -16.34 -18.66 -4.27
C LEU A 380 -16.84 -20.00 -3.70
N SER A 381 -17.76 -20.65 -4.39
CA SER A 381 -18.15 -22.02 -4.06
C SER A 381 -16.98 -23.00 -4.23
N GLN A 382 -17.11 -24.18 -3.67
CA GLN A 382 -16.05 -25.22 -3.83
C GLN A 382 -15.81 -25.58 -5.28
N GLU A 383 -16.85 -25.62 -6.07
CA GLU A 383 -16.79 -25.93 -7.51
C GLU A 383 -16.14 -24.78 -8.29
N GLU A 384 -16.54 -23.53 -8.04
CA GLU A 384 -15.94 -22.33 -8.66
C GLU A 384 -14.44 -22.20 -8.32
N GLU A 385 -14.04 -22.48 -7.07
CA GLU A 385 -12.64 -22.47 -6.66
C GLU A 385 -11.84 -23.61 -7.29
N TYR A 386 -12.50 -24.79 -7.51
CA TYR A 386 -11.88 -25.93 -8.18
C TYR A 386 -11.58 -25.64 -9.64
N TYR A 387 -12.53 -25.12 -10.41
CA TYR A 387 -12.33 -24.74 -11.82
C TYR A 387 -11.49 -23.47 -11.98
N GLY A 388 -11.47 -22.60 -10.99
CA GLY A 388 -10.77 -21.31 -10.98
C GLY A 388 -11.67 -20.14 -11.35
N ALA A 389 -11.28 -18.97 -10.86
CA ALA A 389 -12.06 -17.74 -11.02
C ALA A 389 -12.14 -17.29 -12.50
N ASP A 390 -11.13 -17.59 -13.31
CA ASP A 390 -11.12 -17.22 -14.73
C ASP A 390 -12.33 -17.80 -15.47
N LEU A 391 -12.57 -19.09 -15.33
CA LEU A 391 -13.71 -19.76 -15.97
C LEU A 391 -15.02 -19.49 -15.21
N SER A 392 -14.99 -19.47 -13.88
CA SER A 392 -16.20 -19.34 -13.07
C SER A 392 -16.79 -17.94 -13.13
N VAL A 393 -15.96 -16.90 -13.15
CA VAL A 393 -16.38 -15.49 -13.13
C VAL A 393 -16.35 -14.89 -14.54
N HIS A 394 -15.22 -15.04 -15.25
CA HIS A 394 -14.98 -14.33 -16.52
C HIS A 394 -15.29 -15.17 -17.76
N LYS A 395 -15.52 -16.48 -17.62
CA LYS A 395 -15.87 -17.40 -18.70
C LYS A 395 -14.76 -17.55 -19.78
N ILE A 396 -13.52 -17.23 -19.43
CA ILE A 396 -12.37 -17.28 -20.33
C ILE A 396 -11.11 -17.67 -19.54
N GLY A 397 -10.20 -18.43 -20.15
CA GLY A 397 -8.88 -18.72 -19.58
C GLY A 397 -7.81 -17.74 -20.06
N ALA A 398 -6.72 -17.63 -19.32
CA ALA A 398 -5.59 -16.75 -19.68
C ALA A 398 -4.81 -17.23 -20.92
N VAL A 399 -4.90 -18.51 -21.25
CA VAL A 399 -4.24 -19.13 -22.41
C VAL A 399 -5.29 -19.95 -23.13
N SER A 400 -5.38 -19.79 -24.48
CA SER A 400 -6.21 -20.67 -25.30
C SER A 400 -5.65 -22.11 -25.23
N GLN A 401 -6.53 -23.07 -25.02
CA GLN A 401 -6.19 -24.49 -25.20
C GLN A 401 -6.59 -24.83 -26.64
N ASP A 402 -5.68 -24.59 -27.59
CA ASP A 402 -5.80 -25.07 -28.96
C ASP A 402 -5.33 -26.54 -29.06
#